data_deab7d1b61f768c4db2cbede9d076356
#
_entry.id   deab7d1b61f768c4db2cbede9d076356
#
_cell.length_a   1.000
_cell.length_b   1.000
_cell.length_c   1.000
_cell.angle_alpha   90.00
_cell.angle_beta   90.00
_cell.angle_gamma   90.00
#
_symmetry.space_group_name_H-M   'P 1'
#
loop_
_entity.id
_entity.type
_entity.pdbx_description
1 polymer ?
#
loop_
_entity_poly.entity_id
_entity_poly.type
_entity_poly.pdbx_seq_one_letter_code
_entity_poly.pdbx_strand_id
1 'polypeptide(L)'
;MADEQYQDWLTKSVALYRRMPQDLREDLLKMIPEFIRKVKWVGQEGQHVTEQIKVCIAAEACIPLLRLKGGLDIYRRMELVEVFPEDLAKVSGPGVAGDASGQRVRLGWHWAKIGMEDGHDGYNLIIHEFAHIIDFASSDGKADGVPRFNSYSETREWEKFVSQNYEDFQRELGKNNESFDDYGSSNEAEFFACATESFFERGEQFKREWPEIYDRLKDFYGMDPLLWADDKRPVDVSTNPETQADPEPETKESPESVGEEKLKAKVDSAKESDLLEVKVNDRGSGSITEYHANGKRAGRWELRDNDCDGPWRRWNNKGELLEQGWYRKGVREGKYQLNHPNGKNRLEGVYRNDLRDGLWRLSHDNGKLKQENHYQEGDLIRWEVWQTEDKSAKFGLWE
;
A
#
# COMPACT_ATOMS: atom_id res chain seq x y z
N MET A 1 20.80 -24.03 1.29
CA MET A 1 20.51 -23.52 2.67
C MET A 1 19.82 -22.16 2.64
N ALA A 2 20.45 -21.06 2.22
CA ALA A 2 19.74 -19.76 2.15
C ALA A 2 18.60 -19.78 1.11
N ASP A 3 18.83 -20.37 -0.06
CA ASP A 3 17.82 -20.47 -1.12
C ASP A 3 16.59 -21.30 -0.72
N GLU A 4 16.78 -22.39 0.01
CA GLU A 4 15.67 -23.23 0.53
C GLU A 4 14.85 -22.48 1.57
N GLN A 5 15.48 -21.70 2.43
CA GLN A 5 14.79 -20.87 3.41
C GLN A 5 14.01 -19.75 2.75
N TYR A 6 14.57 -19.10 1.72
CA TYR A 6 13.86 -18.08 0.94
C TYR A 6 12.65 -18.67 0.22
N GLN A 7 12.81 -19.83 -0.42
CA GLN A 7 11.70 -20.55 -1.05
C GLN A 7 10.58 -20.90 -0.07
N ASP A 8 10.92 -21.33 1.15
CA ASP A 8 9.94 -21.65 2.19
C ASP A 8 9.16 -20.40 2.61
N TRP A 9 9.84 -19.30 2.90
CA TRP A 9 9.18 -18.04 3.24
C TRP A 9 8.29 -17.50 2.12
N LEU A 10 8.79 -17.48 0.88
CA LEU A 10 8.03 -17.00 -0.27
C LEU A 10 6.82 -17.90 -0.57
N THR A 11 6.97 -19.20 -0.45
CA THR A 11 5.86 -20.14 -0.64
C THR A 11 4.75 -19.94 0.41
N LYS A 12 5.12 -19.58 1.64
CA LYS A 12 4.16 -19.34 2.72
C LYS A 12 3.48 -17.97 2.59
N SER A 13 4.22 -16.91 2.25
CA SER A 13 3.79 -15.55 2.44
C SER A 13 3.45 -14.78 1.15
N VAL A 14 3.95 -15.20 -0.04
CA VAL A 14 3.84 -14.43 -1.28
C VAL A 14 2.99 -15.17 -2.30
N ALA A 15 1.76 -14.71 -2.50
CA ALA A 15 0.79 -15.35 -3.39
C ALA A 15 1.27 -15.37 -4.86
N LEU A 16 1.82 -14.29 -5.36
CA LEU A 16 2.34 -14.23 -6.71
C LEU A 16 3.49 -15.21 -6.94
N TYR A 17 4.39 -15.40 -5.93
CA TYR A 17 5.45 -16.41 -6.03
C TYR A 17 4.89 -17.82 -6.22
N ARG A 18 3.79 -18.18 -5.52
CA ARG A 18 3.15 -19.50 -5.65
C ARG A 18 2.58 -19.73 -7.05
N ARG A 19 2.08 -18.67 -7.70
CA ARG A 19 1.49 -18.71 -9.06
C ARG A 19 2.55 -18.79 -10.17
N MET A 20 3.73 -18.25 -9.95
CA MET A 20 4.77 -18.10 -10.97
C MET A 20 5.26 -19.44 -11.50
N PRO A 21 5.60 -19.53 -12.83
CA PRO A 21 6.35 -20.63 -13.42
C PRO A 21 7.73 -20.82 -12.74
N GLN A 22 8.26 -22.03 -12.82
CA GLN A 22 9.50 -22.37 -12.11
C GLN A 22 10.70 -21.54 -12.60
N ASP A 23 10.83 -21.28 -13.89
CA ASP A 23 11.92 -20.46 -14.45
C ASP A 23 11.92 -19.03 -13.89
N LEU A 24 10.73 -18.42 -13.73
CA LEU A 24 10.59 -17.12 -13.12
C LEU A 24 10.93 -17.13 -11.64
N ARG A 25 10.54 -18.20 -10.89
CA ARG A 25 10.92 -18.35 -9.48
C ARG A 25 12.43 -18.47 -9.30
N GLU A 26 13.10 -19.26 -10.16
CA GLU A 26 14.54 -19.41 -10.13
C GLU A 26 15.28 -18.10 -10.42
N ASP A 27 14.79 -17.31 -11.36
CA ASP A 27 15.36 -15.99 -11.66
C ASP A 27 15.08 -14.98 -10.54
N LEU A 28 13.89 -15.02 -9.93
CA LEU A 28 13.54 -14.19 -8.78
C LEU A 28 14.47 -14.47 -7.58
N LEU A 29 14.72 -15.75 -7.26
CA LEU A 29 15.61 -16.14 -6.17
C LEU A 29 17.05 -15.65 -6.36
N LYS A 30 17.53 -15.49 -7.59
CA LYS A 30 18.83 -14.87 -7.88
C LYS A 30 18.81 -13.36 -7.67
N MET A 31 17.68 -12.72 -7.99
CA MET A 31 17.53 -11.27 -7.95
C MET A 31 17.34 -10.73 -6.52
N ILE A 32 16.63 -11.44 -5.66
CA ILE A 32 16.34 -11.06 -4.27
C ILE A 32 17.58 -10.68 -3.47
N PRO A 33 18.62 -11.53 -3.34
CA PRO A 33 19.80 -11.19 -2.54
C PRO A 33 20.58 -10.01 -3.13
N GLU A 34 20.53 -9.79 -4.42
CA GLU A 34 21.11 -8.63 -5.09
C GLU A 34 20.42 -7.33 -4.69
N PHE A 35 19.08 -7.33 -4.75
CA PHE A 35 18.26 -6.21 -4.32
C PHE A 35 18.44 -5.91 -2.83
N ILE A 36 18.41 -6.94 -1.94
CA ILE A 36 18.61 -6.76 -0.51
C ILE A 36 19.93 -6.08 -0.17
N ARG A 37 21.02 -6.44 -0.87
CA ARG A 37 22.34 -5.83 -0.68
C ARG A 37 22.43 -4.41 -1.24
N LYS A 38 21.62 -4.09 -2.23
CA LYS A 38 21.65 -2.80 -2.93
C LYS A 38 21.10 -1.66 -2.08
N VAL A 39 20.07 -1.90 -1.29
CA VAL A 39 19.36 -0.87 -0.54
C VAL A 39 19.60 -0.96 0.96
N LYS A 40 19.53 0.19 1.64
CA LYS A 40 19.53 0.24 3.10
C LYS A 40 18.11 -0.08 3.60
N TRP A 41 18.04 -0.89 4.64
CA TRP A 41 16.79 -1.26 5.31
C TRP A 41 16.71 -0.58 6.66
N VAL A 42 15.60 0.08 6.96
CA VAL A 42 15.37 0.78 8.22
C VAL A 42 13.98 0.44 8.73
N GLY A 43 13.91 -0.12 9.95
CA GLY A 43 12.65 -0.23 10.67
C GLY A 43 12.34 1.08 11.39
N GLN A 44 11.11 1.53 11.28
CA GLN A 44 10.61 2.74 11.91
C GLN A 44 9.62 2.38 13.01
N GLU A 45 9.45 3.23 14.00
CA GLU A 45 8.45 3.10 15.07
C GLU A 45 8.49 1.75 15.81
N GLY A 46 9.68 1.20 16.01
CA GLY A 46 9.88 -0.09 16.68
C GLY A 46 9.76 -1.32 15.78
N GLN A 47 9.45 -1.15 14.49
CA GLN A 47 9.41 -2.26 13.54
C GLN A 47 10.80 -2.88 13.35
N HIS A 48 10.94 -4.16 13.68
CA HIS A 48 12.13 -4.93 13.34
C HIS A 48 12.04 -5.44 11.89
N VAL A 49 13.01 -5.10 11.06
CA VAL A 49 13.09 -5.59 9.69
C VAL A 49 13.90 -6.88 9.66
N THR A 50 13.19 -8.01 9.87
CA THR A 50 13.79 -9.34 9.83
C THR A 50 14.25 -9.70 8.41
N GLU A 51 15.06 -10.74 8.27
CA GLU A 51 15.49 -11.23 6.96
C GLU A 51 14.30 -11.70 6.12
N GLN A 52 13.32 -12.34 6.74
CA GLN A 52 12.07 -12.74 6.08
C GLN A 52 11.31 -11.55 5.51
N ILE A 53 11.16 -10.46 6.27
CA ILE A 53 10.53 -9.22 5.79
C ILE A 53 11.26 -8.68 4.56
N LYS A 54 12.60 -8.62 4.61
CA LYS A 54 13.40 -8.18 3.46
C LYS A 54 13.20 -9.06 2.24
N VAL A 55 13.17 -10.38 2.43
CA VAL A 55 12.99 -11.36 1.34
C VAL A 55 11.62 -11.22 0.71
N CYS A 56 10.54 -11.08 1.50
CA CYS A 56 9.19 -10.90 0.99
C CYS A 56 9.03 -9.58 0.22
N ILE A 57 9.49 -8.46 0.79
CA ILE A 57 9.45 -7.16 0.09
C ILE A 57 10.31 -7.20 -1.17
N ALA A 58 11.52 -7.77 -1.11
CA ALA A 58 12.40 -7.87 -2.26
C ALA A 58 11.80 -8.74 -3.38
N ALA A 59 11.07 -9.80 -3.03
CA ALA A 59 10.40 -10.64 -4.01
C ALA A 59 9.35 -9.85 -4.78
N GLU A 60 8.40 -9.23 -4.10
CA GLU A 60 7.35 -8.43 -4.73
C GLU A 60 7.94 -7.25 -5.54
N ALA A 61 8.96 -6.58 -5.00
CA ALA A 61 9.66 -5.50 -5.69
C ALA A 61 10.35 -5.96 -6.99
N CYS A 62 10.85 -7.21 -7.02
CA CYS A 62 11.59 -7.75 -8.16
C CYS A 62 10.69 -8.47 -9.19
N ILE A 63 9.48 -8.89 -8.82
CA ILE A 63 8.55 -9.55 -9.77
C ILE A 63 8.34 -8.72 -11.04
N PRO A 64 8.04 -7.42 -10.99
CA PRO A 64 7.85 -6.60 -12.20
C PRO A 64 9.11 -6.48 -13.08
N LEU A 65 10.29 -6.71 -12.50
CA LEU A 65 11.57 -6.56 -13.21
C LEU A 65 12.05 -7.83 -13.94
N LEU A 66 11.44 -8.99 -13.69
CA LEU A 66 11.97 -10.29 -14.12
C LEU A 66 12.22 -10.42 -15.63
N ARG A 67 11.37 -9.82 -16.44
CA ARG A 67 11.52 -9.78 -17.89
C ARG A 67 11.59 -8.35 -18.43
N LEU A 68 11.48 -7.35 -17.55
CA LEU A 68 11.58 -5.95 -17.91
C LEU A 68 13.01 -5.60 -18.32
N LYS A 69 13.15 -4.94 -19.46
CA LYS A 69 14.45 -4.55 -20.00
C LYS A 69 15.16 -3.57 -19.05
N GLY A 70 16.32 -3.95 -18.60
CA GLY A 70 17.09 -3.20 -17.60
C GLY A 70 17.15 -3.89 -16.24
N GLY A 71 16.17 -4.74 -15.88
CA GLY A 71 16.18 -5.49 -14.63
C GLY A 71 16.45 -4.60 -13.41
N LEU A 72 17.33 -5.03 -12.51
CA LEU A 72 17.68 -4.26 -11.31
C LEU A 72 18.34 -2.90 -11.56
N ASP A 73 18.85 -2.61 -12.77
CA ASP A 73 19.39 -1.28 -13.09
C ASP A 73 18.29 -0.19 -13.12
N ILE A 74 17.02 -0.59 -13.29
CA ILE A 74 15.88 0.31 -13.15
C ILE A 74 15.87 0.94 -11.77
N TYR A 75 16.19 0.17 -10.73
CA TYR A 75 16.26 0.63 -9.34
C TYR A 75 17.63 1.23 -8.96
N ARG A 76 18.48 1.63 -9.94
CA ARG A 76 19.84 2.11 -9.67
C ARG A 76 19.92 3.32 -8.74
N ARG A 77 18.88 4.18 -8.73
CA ARG A 77 18.81 5.37 -7.87
C ARG A 77 18.23 5.08 -6.49
N MET A 78 17.64 3.91 -6.30
CA MET A 78 17.02 3.54 -5.04
C MET A 78 18.07 3.24 -3.98
N GLU A 79 17.95 3.84 -2.79
CA GLU A 79 18.91 3.79 -1.70
C GLU A 79 18.31 3.21 -0.41
N LEU A 80 16.99 3.36 -0.19
CA LEU A 80 16.39 3.14 1.11
C LEU A 80 15.00 2.50 1.02
N VAL A 81 14.79 1.47 1.85
CA VAL A 81 13.45 0.93 2.18
C VAL A 81 13.23 1.13 3.67
N GLU A 82 12.18 1.87 4.01
CA GLU A 82 11.73 2.08 5.39
C GLU A 82 10.45 1.29 5.63
N VAL A 83 10.42 0.54 6.72
CA VAL A 83 9.29 -0.32 7.08
C VAL A 83 8.71 0.15 8.40
N PHE A 84 7.43 0.48 8.38
CA PHE A 84 6.63 0.90 9.53
C PHE A 84 5.73 -0.27 9.97
N PRO A 85 5.32 -0.36 11.24
CA PRO A 85 4.45 -1.47 11.68
C PRO A 85 3.06 -1.42 11.02
N GLU A 86 2.46 -0.24 10.93
CA GLU A 86 1.10 -0.03 10.41
C GLU A 86 1.10 0.85 9.14
N ASP A 87 0.74 2.11 9.27
CA ASP A 87 0.71 3.11 8.21
C ASP A 87 1.79 4.19 8.40
N LEU A 88 1.86 5.13 7.47
CA LEU A 88 2.81 6.24 7.50
C LEU A 88 2.22 7.50 8.16
N ALA A 89 1.29 7.33 9.11
CA ALA A 89 0.51 8.42 9.69
C ALA A 89 1.37 9.59 10.20
N LYS A 90 2.54 9.29 10.80
CA LYS A 90 3.42 10.32 11.39
C LYS A 90 4.31 11.03 10.35
N VAL A 91 4.50 10.48 9.17
CA VAL A 91 5.47 11.01 8.19
C VAL A 91 4.83 11.46 6.88
N SER A 92 3.72 10.84 6.47
CA SER A 92 3.01 11.14 5.21
C SER A 92 1.53 11.46 5.42
N GLY A 93 1.06 11.28 6.65
CA GLY A 93 -0.32 11.53 7.04
C GLY A 93 -1.13 10.27 7.28
N PRO A 94 -2.25 10.39 8.02
CA PRO A 94 -3.10 9.24 8.36
C PRO A 94 -3.63 8.53 7.13
N GLY A 95 -3.67 7.19 7.16
CA GLY A 95 -4.21 6.36 6.09
C GLY A 95 -3.31 6.22 4.86
N VAL A 96 -2.09 6.75 4.91
CA VAL A 96 -1.08 6.50 3.88
C VAL A 96 -0.36 5.20 4.21
N ALA A 97 -0.68 4.14 3.49
CA ALA A 97 -0.11 2.80 3.71
C ALA A 97 1.35 2.70 3.23
N GLY A 98 1.70 3.42 2.17
CA GLY A 98 3.03 3.49 1.60
C GLY A 98 3.27 4.80 0.87
N ASP A 99 4.50 5.07 0.51
CA ASP A 99 4.88 6.10 -0.44
C ASP A 99 6.23 5.81 -1.09
N ALA A 100 6.42 6.32 -2.30
CA ALA A 100 7.65 6.19 -3.04
C ALA A 100 8.18 7.54 -3.51
N SER A 101 9.51 7.62 -3.60
CA SER A 101 10.25 8.68 -4.29
C SER A 101 11.38 8.02 -5.07
N GLY A 102 11.97 8.69 -6.05
CA GLY A 102 13.01 8.08 -6.90
C GLY A 102 14.19 7.40 -6.18
N GLN A 103 14.36 7.60 -4.87
CA GLN A 103 15.45 7.03 -4.06
C GLN A 103 14.98 6.21 -2.86
N ARG A 104 13.70 6.29 -2.49
CA ARG A 104 13.18 5.70 -1.26
C ARG A 104 11.78 5.15 -1.44
N VAL A 105 11.52 4.01 -0.78
CA VAL A 105 10.18 3.46 -0.56
C VAL A 105 9.94 3.36 0.93
N ARG A 106 8.73 3.74 1.38
CA ARG A 106 8.22 3.54 2.73
C ARG A 106 6.99 2.65 2.68
N LEU A 107 6.93 1.67 3.56
CA LEU A 107 5.87 0.66 3.57
C LEU A 107 5.34 0.45 4.98
N GLY A 108 4.02 0.47 5.15
CA GLY A 108 3.35 -0.08 6.32
C GLY A 108 3.33 -1.60 6.22
N TRP A 109 4.06 -2.30 7.09
CA TRP A 109 4.22 -3.75 7.01
C TRP A 109 2.89 -4.50 7.09
N HIS A 110 1.99 -4.04 7.94
CA HIS A 110 0.66 -4.62 8.03
C HIS A 110 -0.07 -4.64 6.68
N TRP A 111 -0.07 -3.53 5.95
CA TRP A 111 -0.72 -3.41 4.65
C TRP A 111 0.03 -4.18 3.56
N ALA A 112 1.35 -4.10 3.57
CA ALA A 112 2.20 -4.85 2.66
C ALA A 112 1.95 -6.37 2.81
N LYS A 113 1.84 -6.87 4.05
CA LYS A 113 1.56 -8.27 4.34
C LYS A 113 0.19 -8.71 3.80
N ILE A 114 -0.86 -7.94 4.02
CA ILE A 114 -2.21 -8.24 3.51
C ILE A 114 -2.19 -8.35 1.98
N GLY A 115 -1.58 -7.39 1.28
CA GLY A 115 -1.53 -7.39 -0.18
C GLY A 115 -0.77 -8.60 -0.74
N MET A 116 0.43 -8.89 -0.23
CA MET A 116 1.22 -10.00 -0.76
C MET A 116 0.67 -11.41 -0.46
N GLU A 117 -0.19 -11.57 0.56
CA GLU A 117 -0.82 -12.85 0.91
C GLU A 117 -1.99 -13.21 0.01
N ASP A 118 -2.70 -12.20 -0.54
CA ASP A 118 -3.85 -12.37 -1.44
C ASP A 118 -3.51 -11.85 -2.85
N GLY A 119 -3.03 -12.70 -3.71
CA GLY A 119 -2.65 -12.34 -5.09
C GLY A 119 -3.83 -12.28 -6.07
N HIS A 120 -5.06 -11.98 -5.63
CA HIS A 120 -6.27 -11.93 -6.47
C HIS A 120 -7.18 -10.74 -6.18
N ASP A 121 -6.85 -9.90 -5.21
CA ASP A 121 -7.72 -8.79 -4.82
C ASP A 121 -7.40 -7.46 -5.51
N GLY A 122 -6.29 -7.40 -6.25
CA GLY A 122 -5.87 -6.22 -7.01
C GLY A 122 -5.28 -5.11 -6.13
N TYR A 123 -4.87 -5.44 -4.90
CA TYR A 123 -4.27 -4.52 -3.95
C TYR A 123 -2.95 -5.06 -3.42
N ASN A 124 -1.86 -4.63 -3.99
CA ASN A 124 -0.53 -5.01 -3.55
C ASN A 124 0.33 -3.77 -3.31
N LEU A 125 0.39 -3.33 -2.05
CA LEU A 125 1.12 -2.13 -1.66
C LEU A 125 2.57 -2.13 -2.15
N ILE A 126 3.25 -3.29 -2.08
CA ILE A 126 4.65 -3.36 -2.48
C ILE A 126 4.78 -3.16 -3.99
N ILE A 127 3.97 -3.86 -4.79
CA ILE A 127 3.95 -3.69 -6.25
C ILE A 127 3.59 -2.25 -6.62
N HIS A 128 2.62 -1.65 -5.95
CA HIS A 128 2.21 -0.27 -6.14
C HIS A 128 3.38 0.71 -6.00
N GLU A 129 4.03 0.69 -4.83
CA GLU A 129 5.13 1.61 -4.54
C GLU A 129 6.35 1.37 -5.45
N PHE A 130 6.61 0.12 -5.82
CA PHE A 130 7.68 -0.20 -6.74
C PHE A 130 7.32 0.09 -8.22
N ALA A 131 6.05 0.14 -8.59
CA ALA A 131 5.63 0.68 -9.87
C ALA A 131 5.96 2.17 -9.99
N HIS A 132 5.77 2.95 -8.92
CA HIS A 132 6.26 4.33 -8.90
C HIS A 132 7.78 4.43 -9.05
N ILE A 133 8.58 3.53 -8.45
CA ILE A 133 10.04 3.52 -8.67
C ILE A 133 10.39 3.22 -10.14
N ILE A 134 9.63 2.33 -10.80
CA ILE A 134 9.81 2.07 -12.23
C ILE A 134 9.49 3.32 -13.06
N ASP A 135 8.44 4.05 -12.70
CA ASP A 135 8.06 5.31 -13.32
C ASP A 135 9.11 6.40 -13.09
N PHE A 136 9.58 6.60 -11.86
CA PHE A 136 10.70 7.51 -11.54
C PHE A 136 12.01 7.20 -12.25
N ALA A 137 12.17 6.01 -12.82
CA ALA A 137 13.34 5.66 -13.62
C ALA A 137 13.36 6.33 -15.00
N SER A 138 12.28 7.07 -15.36
CA SER A 138 12.19 7.89 -16.56
C SER A 138 13.34 8.91 -16.66
N SER A 139 13.54 9.51 -17.83
CA SER A 139 14.68 10.39 -18.10
C SER A 139 14.68 11.68 -17.29
N ASP A 140 13.48 12.20 -16.96
CA ASP A 140 13.30 13.42 -16.18
C ASP A 140 13.15 13.18 -14.67
N GLY A 141 13.02 11.91 -14.24
CA GLY A 141 12.94 11.51 -12.84
C GLY A 141 11.62 11.89 -12.17
N LYS A 142 10.54 12.03 -12.94
CA LYS A 142 9.18 12.24 -12.44
C LYS A 142 8.40 10.94 -12.49
N ALA A 143 7.41 10.82 -11.62
CA ALA A 143 6.36 9.83 -11.73
C ALA A 143 5.16 10.50 -12.42
N ASP A 144 4.91 10.14 -13.67
CA ASP A 144 3.83 10.67 -14.50
C ASP A 144 3.13 9.57 -15.33
N GLY A 145 3.31 8.32 -14.91
CA GLY A 145 2.77 7.15 -15.60
C GLY A 145 3.55 6.76 -16.85
N VAL A 146 4.73 7.37 -17.10
CA VAL A 146 5.55 7.13 -18.28
C VAL A 146 6.91 6.57 -17.90
N PRO A 147 7.04 5.25 -17.73
CA PRO A 147 8.29 4.62 -17.36
C PRO A 147 9.36 4.80 -18.45
N ARG A 148 10.61 4.46 -18.12
CA ARG A 148 11.74 4.64 -19.02
C ARG A 148 11.69 3.73 -20.23
N PHE A 149 11.78 4.34 -21.42
CA PHE A 149 11.99 3.66 -22.70
C PHE A 149 13.38 3.96 -23.29
N ASN A 150 13.79 3.16 -24.27
CA ASN A 150 15.09 3.35 -24.92
C ASN A 150 15.05 4.27 -26.14
N SER A 151 13.86 4.60 -26.62
CA SER A 151 13.68 5.49 -27.75
C SER A 151 12.63 6.56 -27.48
N TYR A 152 12.82 7.71 -28.10
CA TYR A 152 11.86 8.82 -28.03
C TYR A 152 10.48 8.44 -28.62
N SER A 153 10.46 7.62 -29.68
CA SER A 153 9.20 7.15 -30.28
C SER A 153 8.40 6.28 -29.31
N GLU A 154 9.04 5.31 -28.63
CA GLU A 154 8.38 4.47 -27.62
C GLU A 154 7.83 5.31 -26.45
N THR A 155 8.59 6.29 -25.98
CA THR A 155 8.13 7.22 -24.93
C THR A 155 6.89 7.97 -25.38
N ARG A 156 6.91 8.57 -26.59
CA ARG A 156 5.76 9.32 -27.14
C ARG A 156 4.52 8.46 -27.34
N GLU A 157 4.70 7.23 -27.79
CA GLU A 157 3.61 6.28 -27.95
C GLU A 157 3.00 5.90 -26.59
N TRP A 158 3.84 5.75 -25.56
CA TRP A 158 3.39 5.46 -24.22
C TRP A 158 2.68 6.67 -23.57
N GLU A 159 3.24 7.87 -23.67
CA GLU A 159 2.59 9.13 -23.22
C GLU A 159 1.16 9.25 -23.79
N LYS A 160 1.04 9.04 -25.12
CA LYS A 160 -0.26 9.07 -25.79
C LYS A 160 -1.20 7.99 -25.27
N PHE A 161 -0.67 6.79 -25.09
CA PHE A 161 -1.44 5.64 -24.58
C PHE A 161 -1.95 5.91 -23.16
N VAL A 162 -1.08 6.37 -22.24
CA VAL A 162 -1.48 6.70 -20.86
C VAL A 162 -2.53 7.80 -20.84
N SER A 163 -2.29 8.91 -21.53
CA SER A 163 -3.24 10.03 -21.57
C SER A 163 -4.63 9.63 -22.06
N GLN A 164 -4.71 8.83 -23.15
CA GLN A 164 -5.99 8.37 -23.69
C GLN A 164 -6.71 7.40 -22.74
N ASN A 165 -6.00 6.40 -22.23
CA ASN A 165 -6.60 5.39 -21.35
C ASN A 165 -6.93 5.94 -19.97
N TYR A 166 -6.18 6.91 -19.47
CA TYR A 166 -6.49 7.61 -18.22
C TYR A 166 -7.79 8.43 -18.34
N GLU A 167 -7.99 9.16 -19.43
CA GLU A 167 -9.25 9.85 -19.71
C GLU A 167 -10.43 8.89 -19.84
N ASP A 168 -10.24 7.74 -20.51
CA ASP A 168 -11.25 6.69 -20.64
C ASP A 168 -11.56 6.07 -19.27
N PHE A 169 -10.55 5.76 -18.48
CA PHE A 169 -10.71 5.27 -17.12
C PHE A 169 -11.50 6.23 -16.25
N GLN A 170 -11.18 7.53 -16.27
CA GLN A 170 -11.94 8.55 -15.53
C GLN A 170 -13.42 8.63 -15.95
N ARG A 171 -13.74 8.38 -17.22
CA ARG A 171 -15.13 8.36 -17.73
C ARG A 171 -15.91 7.11 -17.32
N GLU A 172 -15.21 6.00 -17.12
CA GLU A 172 -15.80 4.72 -16.74
C GLU A 172 -15.88 4.50 -15.21
N LEU A 173 -15.36 5.43 -14.42
CA LEU A 173 -15.44 5.39 -12.96
C LEU A 173 -16.87 5.21 -12.45
N GLY A 174 -17.05 4.23 -11.56
CA GLY A 174 -18.36 3.92 -10.98
C GLY A 174 -19.32 3.12 -11.89
N LYS A 175 -18.83 2.69 -13.07
CA LYS A 175 -19.51 1.73 -13.92
C LYS A 175 -18.79 0.40 -13.76
N ASN A 176 -19.40 -0.64 -13.43
CA ASN A 176 -19.01 -2.06 -13.36
C ASN A 176 -17.51 -2.45 -13.61
N ASN A 177 -16.57 -1.59 -13.23
CA ASN A 177 -15.14 -1.82 -13.28
C ASN A 177 -14.68 -2.27 -11.90
N GLU A 178 -14.46 -3.55 -11.74
CA GLU A 178 -14.08 -4.14 -10.46
C GLU A 178 -12.60 -4.56 -10.41
N SER A 179 -11.93 -4.59 -11.57
CA SER A 179 -10.54 -5.06 -11.67
C SER A 179 -9.49 -4.01 -11.41
N PHE A 180 -9.88 -2.73 -11.42
CA PHE A 180 -8.98 -1.59 -11.38
C PHE A 180 -9.42 -0.63 -10.27
N ASP A 181 -8.51 -0.32 -9.33
CA ASP A 181 -8.82 0.59 -8.22
C ASP A 181 -9.12 2.01 -8.74
N ASP A 182 -10.24 2.57 -8.32
CA ASP A 182 -10.62 3.96 -8.60
C ASP A 182 -9.57 4.99 -8.12
N TYR A 183 -8.66 4.63 -7.19
CA TYR A 183 -7.53 5.44 -6.77
C TYR A 183 -6.61 5.79 -7.95
N GLY A 184 -6.49 4.92 -8.94
CA GLY A 184 -5.83 5.20 -10.21
C GLY A 184 -6.36 6.41 -10.97
N SER A 185 -7.53 6.96 -10.60
CA SER A 185 -8.07 8.21 -11.17
C SER A 185 -7.46 9.49 -10.59
N SER A 186 -6.61 9.38 -9.59
CA SER A 186 -6.01 10.54 -8.90
C SER A 186 -5.04 11.32 -9.81
N ASN A 187 -4.21 10.61 -10.55
CA ASN A 187 -3.30 11.12 -11.57
C ASN A 187 -2.74 9.95 -12.40
N GLU A 188 -1.98 10.24 -13.46
CA GLU A 188 -1.43 9.24 -14.38
C GLU A 188 -0.40 8.31 -13.70
N ALA A 189 0.33 8.77 -12.68
CA ALA A 189 1.25 7.91 -11.93
C ALA A 189 0.49 6.84 -11.12
N GLU A 190 -0.60 7.24 -10.44
CA GLU A 190 -1.46 6.30 -9.71
C GLU A 190 -2.19 5.36 -10.68
N PHE A 191 -2.59 5.86 -11.84
CA PHE A 191 -3.17 5.03 -12.90
C PHE A 191 -2.21 3.91 -13.30
N PHE A 192 -0.93 4.22 -13.53
CA PHE A 192 0.09 3.24 -13.88
C PHE A 192 0.34 2.23 -12.75
N ALA A 193 0.41 2.70 -11.49
CA ALA A 193 0.64 1.86 -10.33
C ALA A 193 -0.54 0.89 -10.10
N CYS A 194 -1.79 1.37 -10.07
CA CYS A 194 -2.97 0.54 -9.90
C CYS A 194 -3.19 -0.43 -11.08
N ALA A 195 -2.87 0.00 -12.32
CA ALA A 195 -2.90 -0.89 -13.48
C ALA A 195 -1.87 -2.02 -13.36
N THR A 196 -0.70 -1.73 -12.78
CA THR A 196 0.35 -2.74 -12.52
C THR A 196 -0.11 -3.76 -11.48
N GLU A 197 -0.73 -3.34 -10.38
CA GLU A 197 -1.32 -4.26 -9.40
C GLU A 197 -2.34 -5.19 -10.06
N SER A 198 -3.32 -4.62 -10.76
CA SER A 198 -4.38 -5.36 -11.44
C SER A 198 -3.84 -6.34 -12.49
N PHE A 199 -2.78 -5.94 -13.20
CA PHE A 199 -2.12 -6.79 -14.20
C PHE A 199 -1.55 -8.07 -13.58
N PHE A 200 -0.87 -7.97 -12.43
CA PHE A 200 -0.27 -9.13 -11.77
C PHE A 200 -1.28 -9.96 -10.98
N GLU A 201 -2.28 -9.37 -10.39
CA GLU A 201 -3.18 -10.04 -9.46
C GLU A 201 -4.53 -10.41 -10.08
N ARG A 202 -5.15 -9.52 -10.85
CA ARG A 202 -6.49 -9.72 -11.45
C ARG A 202 -6.47 -9.89 -12.96
N GLY A 203 -5.41 -10.48 -13.50
CA GLY A 203 -5.15 -10.52 -14.95
C GLY A 203 -6.34 -10.91 -15.82
N GLU A 204 -7.13 -11.93 -15.46
CA GLU A 204 -8.30 -12.36 -16.25
C GLU A 204 -9.40 -11.30 -16.30
N GLN A 205 -9.75 -10.74 -15.13
CA GLN A 205 -10.77 -9.71 -15.03
C GLN A 205 -10.27 -8.42 -15.67
N PHE A 206 -9.04 -8.02 -15.40
CA PHE A 206 -8.42 -6.82 -15.96
C PHE A 206 -8.32 -6.87 -17.48
N LYS A 207 -7.92 -8.01 -18.07
CA LYS A 207 -7.89 -8.18 -19.52
C LYS A 207 -9.29 -8.12 -20.16
N ARG A 208 -10.31 -8.63 -19.47
CA ARG A 208 -11.69 -8.59 -19.96
C ARG A 208 -12.23 -7.16 -19.98
N GLU A 209 -11.93 -6.37 -18.93
CA GLU A 209 -12.45 -5.01 -18.74
C GLU A 209 -11.59 -3.97 -19.46
N TRP A 210 -10.27 -4.15 -19.48
CA TRP A 210 -9.28 -3.22 -20.01
C TRP A 210 -8.25 -3.93 -20.93
N PRO A 211 -8.69 -4.54 -22.05
CA PRO A 211 -7.82 -5.38 -22.88
C PRO A 211 -6.60 -4.62 -23.44
N GLU A 212 -6.76 -3.36 -23.85
CA GLU A 212 -5.67 -2.56 -24.39
C GLU A 212 -4.60 -2.24 -23.35
N ILE A 213 -5.03 -1.94 -22.09
CA ILE A 213 -4.10 -1.66 -20.99
C ILE A 213 -3.36 -2.95 -20.61
N TYR A 214 -4.08 -4.07 -20.49
CA TYR A 214 -3.48 -5.37 -20.20
C TYR A 214 -2.42 -5.75 -21.22
N ASP A 215 -2.74 -5.70 -22.53
CA ASP A 215 -1.81 -6.09 -23.59
C ASP A 215 -0.60 -5.14 -23.63
N ARG A 216 -0.79 -3.86 -23.36
CA ARG A 216 0.32 -2.89 -23.27
C ARG A 216 1.26 -3.15 -22.09
N LEU A 217 0.73 -3.49 -20.92
CA LEU A 217 1.54 -3.87 -19.75
C LEU A 217 2.25 -5.21 -19.95
N LYS A 218 1.58 -6.18 -20.61
CA LYS A 218 2.20 -7.45 -21.01
C LYS A 218 3.44 -7.24 -21.90
N ASP A 219 3.32 -6.38 -22.90
CA ASP A 219 4.45 -6.03 -23.77
C ASP A 219 5.55 -5.31 -23.01
N PHE A 220 5.18 -4.39 -22.11
CA PHE A 220 6.10 -3.62 -21.29
C PHE A 220 6.88 -4.50 -20.31
N TYR A 221 6.19 -5.34 -19.53
CA TYR A 221 6.82 -6.22 -18.54
C TYR A 221 7.46 -7.46 -19.17
N GLY A 222 7.15 -7.77 -20.44
CA GLY A 222 7.65 -8.97 -21.14
C GLY A 222 7.16 -10.27 -20.51
N MET A 223 6.04 -10.23 -19.79
CA MET A 223 5.43 -11.36 -19.07
C MET A 223 3.92 -11.37 -19.26
N ASP A 224 3.31 -12.56 -19.15
CA ASP A 224 1.87 -12.73 -19.16
C ASP A 224 1.41 -13.48 -17.91
N PRO A 225 0.92 -12.78 -16.85
CA PRO A 225 0.47 -13.42 -15.62
C PRO A 225 -0.72 -14.38 -15.81
N LEU A 226 -1.46 -14.29 -16.91
CA LEU A 226 -2.52 -15.26 -17.23
C LEU A 226 -1.99 -16.67 -17.55
N LEU A 227 -0.71 -16.79 -17.86
CA LEU A 227 -0.05 -18.08 -18.08
C LEU A 227 0.47 -18.70 -16.77
N TRP A 228 0.37 -17.97 -15.65
CA TRP A 228 0.80 -18.48 -14.36
C TRP A 228 -0.24 -19.45 -13.79
N ALA A 229 0.21 -20.33 -12.91
CA ALA A 229 -0.69 -21.27 -12.27
C ALA A 229 -1.75 -20.52 -11.42
N ASP A 230 -2.95 -21.07 -11.39
CA ASP A 230 -3.98 -20.61 -10.46
C ASP A 230 -3.61 -21.11 -9.05
N ASP A 231 -3.46 -20.22 -8.08
CA ASP A 231 -3.20 -20.59 -6.70
C ASP A 231 -4.50 -21.00 -6.01
N LYS A 232 -4.87 -22.27 -6.21
CA LYS A 232 -6.08 -22.87 -5.61
C LYS A 232 -5.92 -23.22 -4.14
N ARG A 233 -4.73 -23.00 -3.56
CA ARG A 233 -4.53 -23.30 -2.14
C ARG A 233 -5.17 -22.20 -1.32
N PRO A 234 -5.97 -22.57 -0.29
CA PRO A 234 -6.30 -21.64 0.75
C PRO A 234 -4.99 -21.16 1.36
N VAL A 235 -4.85 -19.86 1.57
CA VAL A 235 -3.72 -19.33 2.33
C VAL A 235 -3.69 -20.05 3.67
N ASP A 236 -2.70 -20.93 3.87
CA ASP A 236 -2.49 -21.56 5.16
C ASP A 236 -1.72 -20.56 6.03
N VAL A 237 -2.48 -19.68 6.69
CA VAL A 237 -1.94 -18.65 7.58
C VAL A 237 -1.55 -19.23 8.96
N SER A 238 -1.60 -20.57 9.11
CA SER A 238 -1.27 -21.23 10.36
C SER A 238 0.22 -21.32 10.71
N THR A 239 1.10 -20.76 9.86
CA THR A 239 2.54 -20.77 10.12
C THR A 239 3.10 -19.37 10.23
N ASN A 240 2.93 -18.72 11.39
CA ASN A 240 3.79 -17.62 11.77
C ASN A 240 5.06 -18.17 12.44
N PRO A 241 6.26 -17.93 11.91
CA PRO A 241 7.50 -18.42 12.52
C PRO A 241 8.07 -17.47 13.57
N GLU A 242 7.25 -16.66 14.24
CA GLU A 242 7.73 -15.72 15.26
C GLU A 242 7.33 -16.12 16.68
N THR A 243 7.95 -17.17 17.21
CA THR A 243 8.14 -17.30 18.64
C THR A 243 9.56 -17.79 18.92
N GLN A 244 10.53 -16.88 18.69
CA GLN A 244 11.76 -16.91 19.47
C GLN A 244 11.73 -15.69 20.36
N ALA A 245 11.57 -15.93 21.64
CA ALA A 245 11.62 -14.92 22.69
C ALA A 245 12.99 -14.24 22.66
N ASP A 246 13.00 -12.94 22.35
CA ASP A 246 14.13 -12.07 22.56
C ASP A 246 14.03 -11.40 23.97
N PRO A 247 15.15 -11.05 24.56
CA PRO A 247 15.22 -10.60 25.97
C PRO A 247 14.51 -9.27 26.20
N GLU A 248 13.99 -9.11 27.39
CA GLU A 248 13.25 -7.94 27.87
C GLU A 248 13.90 -6.59 27.50
N PRO A 249 13.12 -5.59 27.05
CA PRO A 249 13.64 -4.27 26.76
C PRO A 249 13.86 -3.44 28.02
N GLU A 250 15.03 -2.84 28.10
CA GLU A 250 15.34 -1.82 29.09
C GLU A 250 14.43 -0.59 28.97
N THR A 251 14.09 -0.07 30.11
CA THR A 251 13.20 1.04 30.47
C THR A 251 12.99 2.18 29.47
N LYS A 252 11.71 2.46 29.26
CA LYS A 252 11.11 3.54 28.49
C LYS A 252 11.45 4.94 29.02
N GLU A 253 11.94 5.80 28.13
CA GLU A 253 11.75 7.25 28.26
C GLU A 253 10.44 7.64 27.57
N SER A 254 9.67 8.53 28.18
CA SER A 254 8.33 8.95 27.78
C SER A 254 8.32 9.82 26.51
N PRO A 255 7.30 9.71 25.64
CA PRO A 255 7.25 10.43 24.36
C PRO A 255 6.56 11.79 24.45
N GLU A 256 7.05 12.71 25.26
CA GLU A 256 6.38 14.02 25.45
C GLU A 256 6.81 15.16 24.51
N SER A 257 7.80 14.98 23.61
CA SER A 257 8.32 16.13 22.86
C SER A 257 8.19 16.08 21.32
N VAL A 258 7.66 15.00 20.74
CA VAL A 258 7.70 14.80 19.28
C VAL A 258 6.47 15.37 18.54
N GLY A 259 5.36 15.59 19.24
CA GLY A 259 4.09 16.10 18.64
C GLY A 259 4.13 17.59 18.29
N GLU A 260 4.71 18.42 19.15
CA GLU A 260 4.69 19.88 19.00
C GLU A 260 5.54 20.41 17.83
N GLU A 261 6.73 19.84 17.59
CA GLU A 261 7.60 20.29 16.50
C GLU A 261 7.02 19.95 15.10
N LYS A 262 6.34 18.81 14.96
CA LYS A 262 5.77 18.37 13.68
C LYS A 262 4.48 19.10 13.29
N LEU A 263 3.64 19.42 14.27
CA LEU A 263 2.45 20.24 14.03
C LEU A 263 2.84 21.67 13.66
N LYS A 264 3.87 22.19 14.32
CA LYS A 264 4.43 23.52 14.05
C LYS A 264 5.06 23.59 12.66
N ALA A 265 5.78 22.54 12.22
CA ALA A 265 6.31 22.43 10.87
C ALA A 265 5.20 22.34 9.80
N LYS A 266 4.10 21.61 10.06
CA LYS A 266 2.90 21.58 9.18
C LYS A 266 2.18 22.92 9.13
N VAL A 267 2.03 23.61 10.25
CA VAL A 267 1.41 24.94 10.33
C VAL A 267 2.30 25.99 9.66
N ASP A 268 3.62 25.87 9.78
CA ASP A 268 4.55 26.81 9.14
C ASP A 268 4.69 26.58 7.64
N SER A 269 4.64 25.32 7.15
CA SER A 269 4.57 24.99 5.73
C SER A 269 3.20 25.34 5.08
N ALA A 270 2.14 25.35 5.89
CA ALA A 270 0.77 25.69 5.45
C ALA A 270 0.59 27.16 5.07
N LYS A 271 1.44 28.05 5.54
CA LYS A 271 1.40 29.48 5.18
C LYS A 271 1.88 29.75 3.74
N GLU A 272 2.42 28.74 3.06
CA GLU A 272 2.93 28.84 1.69
C GLU A 272 2.06 28.14 0.63
N SER A 273 0.97 27.43 0.99
CA SER A 273 0.14 26.66 0.04
C SER A 273 -1.33 27.07 0.14
N ASP A 274 -1.94 27.47 -0.97
CA ASP A 274 -3.37 27.79 -1.11
C ASP A 274 -4.31 26.57 -0.87
N LEU A 275 -3.75 25.38 -0.65
CA LEU A 275 -4.48 24.14 -0.47
C LEU A 275 -4.68 23.73 0.99
N LEU A 276 -4.17 24.53 1.95
CA LEU A 276 -4.29 24.24 3.37
C LEU A 276 -4.85 25.45 4.15
N GLU A 277 -5.96 25.25 4.83
CA GLU A 277 -6.59 26.24 5.69
C GLU A 277 -6.40 25.85 7.16
N VAL A 278 -5.73 26.69 7.94
CA VAL A 278 -5.53 26.51 9.39
C VAL A 278 -6.31 27.55 10.15
N LYS A 279 -7.30 27.13 10.94
CA LYS A 279 -8.13 27.98 11.82
C LYS A 279 -7.91 27.58 13.27
N VAL A 280 -6.97 28.20 13.93
CA VAL A 280 -6.61 27.88 15.32
C VAL A 280 -6.59 29.17 16.13
N ASN A 281 -7.21 29.15 17.32
CA ASN A 281 -7.20 30.27 18.25
C ASN A 281 -5.93 30.28 19.13
N ASP A 282 -5.77 31.32 19.96
CA ASP A 282 -4.60 31.51 20.85
C ASP A 282 -4.41 30.37 21.88
N ARG A 283 -5.41 29.50 22.06
CA ARG A 283 -5.36 28.33 22.94
C ARG A 283 -5.07 27.03 22.18
N GLY A 284 -4.68 27.12 20.91
CA GLY A 284 -4.39 25.95 20.11
C GLY A 284 -5.61 25.10 19.73
N SER A 285 -6.83 25.67 19.83
CA SER A 285 -8.06 24.93 19.47
C SER A 285 -8.65 25.45 18.18
N GLY A 286 -9.07 24.53 17.30
CA GLY A 286 -9.58 24.88 15.98
C GLY A 286 -9.63 23.73 15.01
N SER A 287 -9.28 23.97 13.75
CA SER A 287 -9.25 22.92 12.73
C SER A 287 -8.22 23.20 11.64
N ILE A 288 -7.72 22.09 11.06
CA ILE A 288 -6.94 22.09 9.82
C ILE A 288 -7.85 21.52 8.72
N THR A 289 -7.89 22.17 7.56
CA THR A 289 -8.61 21.68 6.39
C THR A 289 -7.67 21.68 5.19
N GLU A 290 -7.50 20.53 4.58
CA GLU A 290 -6.80 20.35 3.31
C GLU A 290 -7.80 20.39 2.14
N TYR A 291 -7.35 20.89 0.98
CA TYR A 291 -8.14 20.93 -0.23
C TYR A 291 -7.39 20.25 -1.37
N HIS A 292 -8.14 19.59 -2.24
CA HIS A 292 -7.64 19.14 -3.55
C HIS A 292 -7.42 20.34 -4.48
N ALA A 293 -6.62 20.15 -5.53
CA ALA A 293 -6.37 21.18 -6.54
C ALA A 293 -7.67 21.73 -7.21
N ASN A 294 -8.76 20.94 -7.20
CA ASN A 294 -10.08 21.36 -7.69
C ASN A 294 -10.91 22.17 -6.67
N GLY A 295 -10.34 22.52 -5.51
CA GLY A 295 -10.97 23.30 -4.46
C GLY A 295 -11.94 22.52 -3.55
N LYS A 296 -12.15 21.21 -3.76
CA LYS A 296 -12.91 20.37 -2.83
C LYS A 296 -12.06 19.98 -1.63
N ARG A 297 -12.70 19.71 -0.49
CA ARG A 297 -11.99 19.26 0.72
C ARG A 297 -11.33 17.91 0.47
N ALA A 298 -10.05 17.80 0.82
CA ALA A 298 -9.28 16.56 0.84
C ALA A 298 -9.21 15.96 2.25
N GLY A 299 -9.06 16.81 3.28
CA GLY A 299 -8.99 16.38 4.66
C GLY A 299 -9.49 17.43 5.63
N ARG A 300 -9.92 17.01 6.85
CA ARG A 300 -10.23 17.90 7.96
C ARG A 300 -9.93 17.23 9.29
N TRP A 301 -9.22 17.93 10.16
CA TRP A 301 -8.88 17.51 11.53
C TRP A 301 -9.28 18.59 12.50
N GLU A 302 -9.73 18.18 13.67
CA GLU A 302 -10.00 19.09 14.79
C GLU A 302 -8.82 19.09 15.76
N LEU A 303 -8.53 20.28 16.30
CA LEU A 303 -7.42 20.53 17.20
C LEU A 303 -7.92 21.02 18.57
N ARG A 304 -7.22 20.58 19.62
CA ARG A 304 -7.33 21.10 20.98
C ARG A 304 -5.95 21.13 21.59
N ASP A 305 -5.58 22.27 22.18
CA ASP A 305 -4.26 22.49 22.81
C ASP A 305 -3.08 22.16 21.87
N ASN A 306 -3.23 22.48 20.55
CA ASN A 306 -2.34 22.21 19.44
C ASN A 306 -2.20 20.74 19.02
N ASP A 307 -2.91 19.80 19.65
CA ASP A 307 -2.95 18.40 19.26
C ASP A 307 -4.21 18.10 18.42
N CYS A 308 -4.14 17.08 17.56
CA CYS A 308 -5.33 16.49 16.97
C CYS A 308 -6.18 15.89 18.09
N ASP A 309 -7.39 16.45 18.31
CA ASP A 309 -8.32 15.99 19.35
C ASP A 309 -9.75 16.20 18.85
N GLY A 310 -10.40 15.13 18.43
CA GLY A 310 -11.74 15.14 17.86
C GLY A 310 -11.82 14.31 16.58
N PRO A 311 -12.97 14.42 15.87
CA PRO A 311 -13.18 13.71 14.63
C PRO A 311 -12.28 14.24 13.53
N TRP A 312 -11.85 13.32 12.67
CA TRP A 312 -11.18 13.66 11.43
C TRP A 312 -11.81 12.92 10.25
N ARG A 313 -11.70 13.49 9.05
CA ARG A 313 -12.24 12.93 7.81
C ARG A 313 -11.35 13.25 6.63
N ARG A 314 -11.31 12.32 5.66
CA ARG A 314 -10.69 12.51 4.34
C ARG A 314 -11.70 12.20 3.25
N TRP A 315 -11.57 12.91 2.15
CA TRP A 315 -12.44 12.78 0.97
C TRP A 315 -11.58 12.68 -0.28
N ASN A 316 -12.10 12.00 -1.29
CA ASN A 316 -11.50 12.01 -2.61
C ASN A 316 -11.78 13.34 -3.35
N ASN A 317 -11.19 13.49 -4.55
CA ASN A 317 -11.35 14.68 -5.38
C ASN A 317 -12.80 14.90 -5.90
N LYS A 318 -13.66 13.88 -5.81
CA LYS A 318 -15.11 14.00 -6.07
C LYS A 318 -15.87 14.53 -4.86
N GLY A 319 -15.28 14.50 -3.66
CA GLY A 319 -15.88 14.88 -2.38
C GLY A 319 -16.58 13.71 -1.66
N GLU A 320 -16.33 12.48 -2.06
CA GLU A 320 -16.80 11.27 -1.41
C GLU A 320 -15.93 10.93 -0.21
N LEU A 321 -16.54 10.46 0.89
CA LEU A 321 -15.83 10.12 2.11
C LEU A 321 -14.99 8.86 1.91
N LEU A 322 -13.67 9.00 1.99
CA LEU A 322 -12.74 7.88 1.92
C LEU A 322 -12.48 7.29 3.30
N GLU A 323 -12.26 8.14 4.30
CA GLU A 323 -11.74 7.71 5.57
C GLU A 323 -12.23 8.61 6.70
N GLN A 324 -12.47 8.03 7.88
CA GLN A 324 -12.80 8.81 9.08
C GLN A 324 -12.39 8.07 10.34
N GLY A 325 -12.15 8.86 11.38
CA GLY A 325 -11.80 8.34 12.69
C GLY A 325 -11.84 9.43 13.75
N TRP A 326 -11.19 9.14 14.86
CA TRP A 326 -11.11 10.02 16.01
C TRP A 326 -9.68 10.08 16.55
N TYR A 327 -9.25 11.28 16.92
CA TYR A 327 -8.03 11.50 17.69
C TYR A 327 -8.36 11.96 19.11
N ARG A 328 -7.52 11.58 20.05
CA ARG A 328 -7.52 12.08 21.42
C ARG A 328 -6.11 12.42 21.82
N LYS A 329 -5.81 13.71 22.01
CA LYS A 329 -4.47 14.20 22.35
C LYS A 329 -3.38 13.68 21.41
N GLY A 330 -3.61 13.77 20.10
CA GLY A 330 -2.66 13.39 19.07
C GLY A 330 -2.58 11.89 18.73
N VAL A 331 -3.28 11.01 19.48
CA VAL A 331 -3.32 9.55 19.23
C VAL A 331 -4.68 9.11 18.68
N ARG A 332 -4.70 8.09 17.82
CA ARG A 332 -5.96 7.52 17.30
C ARG A 332 -6.70 6.83 18.45
N GLU A 333 -7.98 7.14 18.57
CA GLU A 333 -8.84 6.64 19.64
C GLU A 333 -10.27 6.46 19.13
N GLY A 334 -10.92 5.33 19.46
CA GLY A 334 -12.31 5.09 19.09
C GLY A 334 -12.51 4.53 17.69
N LYS A 335 -13.70 4.72 17.14
CA LYS A 335 -14.08 4.10 15.86
C LYS A 335 -13.29 4.65 14.69
N TYR A 336 -12.90 3.74 13.80
CA TYR A 336 -12.23 3.98 12.53
C TYR A 336 -13.02 3.35 11.39
N GLN A 337 -13.02 4.00 10.24
CA GLN A 337 -13.65 3.51 9.02
C GLN A 337 -12.87 3.98 7.80
N LEU A 338 -12.58 3.05 6.89
CA LEU A 338 -12.06 3.29 5.55
C LEU A 338 -13.09 2.77 4.55
N ASN A 339 -13.38 3.53 3.53
CA ASN A 339 -14.32 3.16 2.47
C ASN A 339 -13.59 2.80 1.18
N HIS A 340 -14.19 1.91 0.40
CA HIS A 340 -13.88 1.76 -1.01
C HIS A 340 -14.29 3.04 -1.77
N PRO A 341 -13.72 3.29 -2.98
CA PRO A 341 -14.11 4.42 -3.80
C PRO A 341 -15.60 4.47 -4.15
N ASN A 342 -16.31 3.34 -4.16
CA ASN A 342 -17.75 3.28 -4.35
C ASN A 342 -18.56 3.63 -3.09
N GLY A 343 -17.91 4.11 -2.02
CA GLY A 343 -18.51 4.54 -0.76
C GLY A 343 -18.92 3.41 0.20
N LYS A 344 -18.76 2.14 -0.19
CA LYS A 344 -19.00 1.01 0.73
C LYS A 344 -17.84 0.86 1.70
N ASN A 345 -18.12 0.35 2.88
CA ASN A 345 -17.10 0.11 3.91
C ASN A 345 -16.07 -0.94 3.43
N ARG A 346 -14.79 -0.57 3.46
CA ARG A 346 -13.66 -1.46 3.17
C ARG A 346 -13.07 -2.03 4.45
N LEU A 347 -12.82 -1.17 5.44
CA LEU A 347 -12.24 -1.56 6.71
C LEU A 347 -12.89 -0.77 7.83
N GLU A 348 -13.25 -1.44 8.91
CA GLU A 348 -13.74 -0.80 10.13
C GLU A 348 -13.21 -1.48 11.38
N GLY A 349 -13.04 -0.71 12.44
CA GLY A 349 -12.60 -1.21 13.73
C GLY A 349 -12.51 -0.11 14.79
N VAL A 350 -11.74 -0.38 15.82
CA VAL A 350 -11.51 0.55 16.93
C VAL A 350 -10.03 0.68 17.19
N TYR A 351 -9.56 1.91 17.32
CA TYR A 351 -8.24 2.22 17.85
C TYR A 351 -8.32 2.55 19.34
N ARG A 352 -7.29 2.15 20.08
CA ARG A 352 -7.04 2.54 21.46
C ARG A 352 -5.57 2.88 21.61
N ASN A 353 -5.26 4.16 21.89
CA ASN A 353 -3.89 4.66 21.98
C ASN A 353 -3.03 4.33 20.75
N ASP A 354 -3.52 4.60 19.53
CA ASP A 354 -2.92 4.26 18.22
C ASP A 354 -2.84 2.77 17.89
N LEU A 355 -3.21 1.89 18.81
CA LEU A 355 -3.20 0.45 18.60
C LEU A 355 -4.59 -0.05 18.18
N ARG A 356 -4.64 -1.03 17.28
CA ARG A 356 -5.91 -1.71 16.97
C ARG A 356 -6.37 -2.49 18.20
N ASP A 357 -7.67 -2.40 18.48
CA ASP A 357 -8.27 -3.07 19.63
C ASP A 357 -9.64 -3.66 19.26
N GLY A 358 -9.92 -4.86 19.74
CA GLY A 358 -11.17 -5.57 19.46
C GLY A 358 -11.31 -6.04 18.01
N LEU A 359 -12.54 -6.07 17.53
CA LEU A 359 -12.90 -6.61 16.22
C LEU A 359 -12.67 -5.61 15.09
N TRP A 360 -11.92 -6.02 14.10
CA TRP A 360 -11.72 -5.31 12.83
C TRP A 360 -12.30 -6.12 11.68
N ARG A 361 -13.05 -5.46 10.78
CA ARG A 361 -13.71 -6.06 9.63
C ARG A 361 -13.16 -5.49 8.33
N LEU A 362 -12.71 -6.37 7.45
CA LEU A 362 -12.36 -6.05 6.07
C LEU A 362 -13.47 -6.57 5.16
N SER A 363 -13.94 -5.74 4.25
CA SER A 363 -15.00 -6.09 3.29
C SER A 363 -14.53 -5.88 1.85
N HIS A 364 -15.08 -6.67 0.94
CA HIS A 364 -14.91 -6.46 -0.50
C HIS A 364 -15.67 -5.19 -0.95
N ASP A 365 -15.34 -4.68 -2.12
CA ASP A 365 -16.01 -3.55 -2.76
C ASP A 365 -17.51 -3.76 -3.02
N ASN A 366 -17.96 -5.02 -3.17
CA ASN A 366 -19.38 -5.37 -3.23
C ASN A 366 -20.07 -5.30 -1.85
N GLY A 367 -19.33 -5.05 -0.75
CA GLY A 367 -19.80 -4.94 0.63
C GLY A 367 -19.93 -6.28 1.35
N LYS A 368 -19.53 -7.41 0.75
CA LYS A 368 -19.45 -8.69 1.45
C LYS A 368 -18.24 -8.71 2.37
N LEU A 369 -18.39 -9.30 3.54
CA LEU A 369 -17.30 -9.49 4.49
C LEU A 369 -16.22 -10.37 3.87
N LYS A 370 -14.97 -9.90 3.91
CA LYS A 370 -13.78 -10.62 3.45
C LYS A 370 -13.06 -11.28 4.64
N GLN A 371 -12.87 -10.52 5.71
CA GLN A 371 -12.08 -10.96 6.86
C GLN A 371 -12.52 -10.25 8.14
N GLU A 372 -12.47 -10.95 9.26
CA GLU A 372 -12.54 -10.40 10.62
C GLU A 372 -11.25 -10.70 11.36
N ASN A 373 -10.68 -9.66 11.98
CA ASN A 373 -9.49 -9.73 12.79
C ASN A 373 -9.82 -9.26 14.20
N HIS A 374 -9.38 -10.01 15.22
CA HIS A 374 -9.49 -9.61 16.61
C HIS A 374 -8.12 -9.18 17.13
N TYR A 375 -8.03 -7.97 17.62
CA TYR A 375 -6.81 -7.40 18.17
C TYR A 375 -6.96 -7.18 19.67
N GLN A 376 -5.85 -7.32 20.39
CA GLN A 376 -5.71 -6.93 21.79
C GLN A 376 -4.42 -6.13 21.94
N GLU A 377 -4.55 -4.84 22.30
CA GLU A 377 -3.41 -3.92 22.46
C GLU A 377 -2.46 -3.85 21.23
N GLY A 378 -3.02 -4.00 20.03
CA GLY A 378 -2.28 -3.99 18.76
C GLY A 378 -1.92 -5.38 18.23
N ASP A 379 -1.92 -6.40 19.07
CA ASP A 379 -1.60 -7.76 18.67
C ASP A 379 -2.83 -8.45 18.06
N LEU A 380 -2.63 -9.12 16.92
CA LEU A 380 -3.65 -9.92 16.27
C LEU A 380 -3.79 -11.26 17.00
N ILE A 381 -4.88 -11.45 17.75
CA ILE A 381 -5.11 -12.65 18.57
C ILE A 381 -5.99 -13.69 17.90
N ARG A 382 -6.81 -13.29 16.92
CA ARG A 382 -7.71 -14.20 16.18
C ARG A 382 -8.09 -13.55 14.85
N TRP A 383 -8.30 -14.38 13.82
CA TRP A 383 -8.81 -13.94 12.53
C TRP A 383 -9.73 -15.00 11.91
N GLU A 384 -10.66 -14.53 11.04
CA GLU A 384 -11.61 -15.34 10.29
C GLU A 384 -11.72 -14.79 8.87
N VAL A 385 -11.63 -15.65 7.85
CA VAL A 385 -11.74 -15.27 6.43
C VAL A 385 -12.99 -15.89 5.81
N TRP A 386 -13.74 -15.09 5.06
CA TRP A 386 -14.91 -15.52 4.29
C TRP A 386 -14.58 -15.58 2.81
N GLN A 387 -14.69 -16.77 2.20
CA GLN A 387 -14.59 -16.90 0.75
C GLN A 387 -15.94 -16.60 0.10
N THR A 388 -15.92 -15.95 -1.06
CA THR A 388 -17.13 -15.43 -1.75
C THR A 388 -18.11 -16.49 -2.24
N GLU A 389 -17.68 -17.79 -2.35
CA GLU A 389 -18.47 -18.87 -2.96
C GLU A 389 -18.75 -20.08 -2.03
N ASP A 390 -18.16 -20.18 -0.87
CA ASP A 390 -18.38 -21.31 0.05
C ASP A 390 -18.61 -20.85 1.49
N LYS A 391 -19.63 -21.44 2.17
CA LYS A 391 -20.07 -21.08 3.53
C LYS A 391 -19.14 -21.62 4.63
N SER A 392 -17.92 -21.99 4.32
CA SER A 392 -16.94 -22.48 5.31
C SER A 392 -16.03 -21.35 5.77
N ALA A 393 -16.34 -20.80 6.93
CA ALA A 393 -15.38 -19.95 7.66
C ALA A 393 -14.17 -20.79 8.07
N LYS A 394 -12.95 -20.27 7.86
CA LYS A 394 -11.73 -20.82 8.43
C LYS A 394 -11.32 -20.00 9.63
N PHE A 395 -10.97 -20.67 10.70
CA PHE A 395 -10.63 -20.06 11.99
C PHE A 395 -9.14 -20.27 12.29
N GLY A 396 -8.49 -19.24 12.81
CA GLY A 396 -7.16 -19.34 13.43
C GLY A 396 -7.18 -18.69 14.81
N LEU A 397 -6.52 -19.36 15.77
CA LEU A 397 -6.25 -18.84 17.12
C LEU A 397 -4.73 -18.79 17.28
N TRP A 398 -4.26 -17.71 17.85
CA TRP A 398 -2.88 -17.61 18.32
C TRP A 398 -2.87 -17.96 19.82
N GLU A 399 -2.12 -18.99 20.18
CA GLU A 399 -1.78 -19.29 21.58
C GLU A 399 -0.47 -18.61 21.95
#